data_7b60034680d96d1271f4deaec52d2e7e
#
_entry.id   7b60034680d96d1271f4deaec52d2e7e
#
_cell.length_a   1.000
_cell.length_b   1.000
_cell.length_c   1.000
_cell.angle_alpha   90.00
_cell.angle_beta   90.00
_cell.angle_gamma   90.00
#
_symmetry.space_group_name_H-M   'P 1'
#
loop_
_entity.id
_entity.type
_entity.pdbx_description
1 polymer ?
#
loop_
_entity_poly.entity_id
_entity_poly.type
_entity_poly.pdbx_seq_one_letter_code
_entity_poly.pdbx_strand_id
1 'polypeptide(L)'
;MHSTREQVPEEPDWSQRQIGYYRARAAEYDKAHNERTHMPRLVRALDELPVSGDVLEVACGTGQWTQLLVDRARSLTALDAAPEMLRIARDRMRGTTTRFIEADIFTWEPDRLYDTVFLAFWLSHVPPVEMEAFWNLMRWALRPGGCIVFLDDSTAKAEIEEFVAETRVPTVRRMLADGSQHLAVKVLYDAPSLTSQLNDLGWEAHVEPIDAYHFAGIARPRGSE
;
A
#
# COMPACT_ATOMS: atom_id res chain seq x y z
N MET A 1 -13.49 44.30 -20.52
CA MET A 1 -13.87 42.88 -20.49
C MET A 1 -12.94 42.17 -19.53
N HIS A 2 -13.39 42.01 -18.27
CA HIS A 2 -12.64 41.25 -17.25
C HIS A 2 -13.04 39.79 -17.42
N SER A 3 -12.09 38.96 -17.87
CA SER A 3 -12.22 37.51 -17.87
C SER A 3 -12.10 37.03 -16.44
N THR A 4 -13.21 36.70 -15.83
CA THR A 4 -13.26 35.91 -14.59
C THR A 4 -12.68 34.52 -14.90
N ARG A 5 -11.46 34.25 -14.49
CA ARG A 5 -10.97 32.88 -14.39
C ARG A 5 -11.86 32.18 -13.36
N GLU A 6 -12.69 31.27 -13.80
CA GLU A 6 -13.33 30.29 -12.92
C GLU A 6 -12.22 29.59 -12.13
N GLN A 7 -12.17 29.84 -10.83
CA GLN A 7 -11.36 29.06 -9.91
C GLN A 7 -11.97 27.66 -9.86
N VAL A 8 -11.30 26.70 -10.50
CA VAL A 8 -11.58 25.28 -10.28
C VAL A 8 -11.44 25.06 -8.77
N PRO A 9 -12.46 24.52 -8.08
CA PRO A 9 -12.34 24.25 -6.66
C PRO A 9 -11.11 23.38 -6.43
N GLU A 10 -10.26 23.76 -5.47
CA GLU A 10 -9.20 22.89 -4.99
C GLU A 10 -9.85 21.56 -4.56
N GLU A 11 -9.51 20.46 -5.26
CA GLU A 11 -9.96 19.16 -4.80
C GLU A 11 -9.44 18.94 -3.40
N PRO A 12 -10.30 18.52 -2.44
CA PRO A 12 -9.84 18.21 -1.11
C PRO A 12 -8.69 17.21 -1.19
N ASP A 13 -7.67 17.43 -0.39
CA ASP A 13 -6.48 16.59 -0.29
C ASP A 13 -6.89 15.10 -0.20
N TRP A 14 -6.64 14.36 -1.31
CA TRP A 14 -7.00 12.95 -1.43
C TRP A 14 -6.31 12.10 -0.35
N SER A 15 -5.07 12.46 0.06
CA SER A 15 -4.33 11.76 1.11
C SER A 15 -5.03 11.89 2.45
N GLN A 16 -5.43 13.09 2.87
CA GLN A 16 -6.13 13.31 4.12
C GLN A 16 -7.50 12.63 4.15
N ARG A 17 -8.21 12.58 3.02
CA ARG A 17 -9.48 11.83 2.91
C ARG A 17 -9.26 10.32 3.08
N GLN A 18 -8.22 9.79 2.45
CA GLN A 18 -7.87 8.38 2.56
C GLN A 18 -7.44 8.00 3.98
N ILE A 19 -6.57 8.80 4.61
CA ILE A 19 -6.19 8.63 6.02
C ILE A 19 -7.44 8.67 6.91
N GLY A 20 -8.33 9.66 6.72
CA GLY A 20 -9.59 9.78 7.46
C GLY A 20 -10.48 8.54 7.34
N TYR A 21 -10.58 7.96 6.14
CA TYR A 21 -11.30 6.70 5.92
C TYR A 21 -10.70 5.53 6.73
N TYR A 22 -9.38 5.34 6.68
CA TYR A 22 -8.74 4.24 7.41
C TYR A 22 -8.80 4.43 8.93
N ARG A 23 -8.73 5.67 9.42
CA ARG A 23 -8.97 5.99 10.84
C ARG A 23 -10.37 5.58 11.28
N ALA A 24 -11.39 5.97 10.52
CA ALA A 24 -12.78 5.61 10.81
C ALA A 24 -13.02 4.10 10.76
N ARG A 25 -12.38 3.42 9.79
CA ARG A 25 -12.55 1.98 9.55
C ARG A 25 -11.82 1.09 10.56
N ALA A 26 -10.86 1.61 11.33
CA ALA A 26 -9.93 0.79 12.12
C ALA A 26 -10.61 -0.26 13.00
N ALA A 27 -11.73 0.09 13.65
CA ALA A 27 -12.45 -0.81 14.56
C ALA A 27 -13.09 -2.03 13.87
N GLU A 28 -13.45 -1.90 12.59
CA GLU A 28 -14.11 -2.98 11.82
C GLU A 28 -13.19 -3.63 10.77
N TYR A 29 -11.96 -3.11 10.61
CA TYR A 29 -11.05 -3.54 9.55
C TYR A 29 -10.77 -5.04 9.57
N ASP A 30 -10.46 -5.58 10.73
CA ASP A 30 -10.12 -6.99 10.92
C ASP A 30 -11.30 -7.93 10.67
N LYS A 31 -12.52 -7.51 10.99
CA LYS A 31 -13.72 -8.32 10.74
C LYS A 31 -13.87 -8.60 9.25
N ALA A 32 -13.83 -7.56 8.44
CA ALA A 32 -13.90 -7.70 6.98
C ALA A 32 -12.73 -8.49 6.40
N HIS A 33 -11.57 -8.46 7.06
CA HIS A 33 -10.39 -9.21 6.61
C HIS A 33 -10.47 -10.69 6.95
N ASN A 34 -10.90 -11.05 8.15
CA ASN A 34 -11.00 -12.44 8.60
C ASN A 34 -12.03 -13.26 7.81
N GLU A 35 -13.00 -12.60 7.18
CA GLU A 35 -14.00 -13.22 6.30
C GLU A 35 -13.46 -13.53 4.88
N ARG A 36 -12.20 -13.13 4.55
CA ARG A 36 -11.61 -13.32 3.24
C ARG A 36 -11.13 -14.75 3.02
N THR A 37 -11.83 -15.49 2.17
CA THR A 37 -11.51 -16.89 1.83
C THR A 37 -10.18 -17.06 1.04
N HIS A 38 -9.63 -15.98 0.50
CA HIS A 38 -8.40 -15.99 -0.31
C HIS A 38 -7.11 -15.84 0.53
N MET A 39 -7.21 -15.49 1.82
CA MET A 39 -6.03 -15.29 2.68
C MET A 39 -5.02 -16.44 2.66
N PRO A 40 -5.41 -17.73 2.70
CA PRO A 40 -4.44 -18.81 2.63
C PRO A 40 -3.59 -18.83 1.36
N ARG A 41 -4.13 -18.36 0.21
CA ARG A 41 -3.38 -18.25 -1.05
C ARG A 41 -2.38 -17.10 -1.01
N LEU A 42 -2.79 -15.97 -0.47
CA LEU A 42 -1.93 -14.80 -0.30
C LEU A 42 -0.76 -15.10 0.65
N VAL A 43 -1.01 -15.81 1.75
CA VAL A 43 0.04 -16.24 2.68
C VAL A 43 1.02 -17.18 2.01
N ARG A 44 0.56 -18.14 1.19
CA ARG A 44 1.45 -19.01 0.42
C ARG A 44 2.29 -18.22 -0.59
N ALA A 45 1.68 -17.24 -1.27
CA ALA A 45 2.43 -16.39 -2.17
C ALA A 45 3.53 -15.61 -1.42
N LEU A 46 3.25 -15.13 -0.20
CA LEU A 46 4.27 -14.51 0.65
C LEU A 46 5.43 -15.47 1.00
N ASP A 47 5.16 -16.78 1.16
CA ASP A 47 6.19 -17.78 1.46
C ASP A 47 7.21 -17.93 0.33
N GLU A 48 6.84 -17.63 -0.90
CA GLU A 48 7.67 -17.70 -2.10
C GLU A 48 8.44 -16.39 -2.37
N LEU A 49 8.13 -15.32 -1.64
CA LEU A 49 8.72 -14.00 -1.85
C LEU A 49 9.96 -13.78 -0.95
N PRO A 50 10.99 -13.07 -1.42
CA PRO A 50 12.27 -12.90 -0.74
C PRO A 50 12.21 -11.83 0.37
N VAL A 51 11.35 -12.02 1.35
CA VAL A 51 11.27 -11.11 2.51
C VAL A 51 12.30 -11.52 3.56
N SER A 52 13.30 -10.67 3.78
CA SER A 52 14.37 -10.95 4.76
C SER A 52 15.15 -9.68 5.15
N GLY A 53 16.02 -9.80 6.13
CA GLY A 53 16.90 -8.71 6.58
C GLY A 53 16.17 -7.65 7.39
N ASP A 54 16.57 -6.39 7.25
CA ASP A 54 15.85 -5.25 7.84
C ASP A 54 14.67 -4.92 6.93
N VAL A 55 13.46 -5.11 7.42
CA VAL A 55 12.20 -4.98 6.66
C VAL A 55 11.46 -3.72 7.05
N LEU A 56 11.02 -2.95 6.04
CA LEU A 56 10.03 -1.88 6.17
C LEU A 56 8.70 -2.37 5.62
N GLU A 57 7.66 -2.39 6.44
CA GLU A 57 6.27 -2.56 6.01
C GLU A 57 5.61 -1.20 5.88
N VAL A 58 5.14 -0.85 4.69
CA VAL A 58 4.43 0.40 4.41
C VAL A 58 2.93 0.16 4.47
N ALA A 59 2.20 1.09 5.12
CA ALA A 59 0.76 1.01 5.36
C ALA A 59 0.35 -0.30 6.06
N CYS A 60 0.97 -0.57 7.21
CA CYS A 60 0.80 -1.82 7.93
C CYS A 60 -0.62 -2.06 8.47
N GLY A 61 -1.47 -1.04 8.49
CA GLY A 61 -2.83 -1.11 8.98
C GLY A 61 -2.90 -1.62 10.42
N THR A 62 -3.73 -2.63 10.64
CA THR A 62 -3.90 -3.29 11.95
C THR A 62 -2.82 -4.34 12.25
N GLY A 63 -1.77 -4.44 11.42
CA GLY A 63 -0.64 -5.35 11.65
C GLY A 63 -0.89 -6.80 11.24
N GLN A 64 -1.81 -7.07 10.34
CA GLN A 64 -2.12 -8.44 9.88
C GLN A 64 -0.96 -9.08 9.12
N TRP A 65 -0.29 -8.32 8.27
CA TRP A 65 0.92 -8.76 7.59
C TRP A 65 2.15 -8.67 8.50
N THR A 66 2.21 -7.67 9.37
CA THR A 66 3.28 -7.48 10.35
C THR A 66 3.55 -8.75 11.15
N GLN A 67 2.50 -9.45 11.60
CA GLN A 67 2.64 -10.72 12.33
C GLN A 67 3.22 -11.87 11.49
N LEU A 68 3.10 -11.82 10.16
CA LEU A 68 3.68 -12.81 9.26
C LEU A 68 5.12 -12.45 8.87
N LEU A 69 5.46 -11.17 8.95
CA LEU A 69 6.79 -10.65 8.58
C LEU A 69 7.79 -10.74 9.74
N VAL A 70 7.33 -10.69 10.98
CA VAL A 70 8.22 -10.60 12.16
C VAL A 70 9.17 -11.78 12.28
N ASP A 71 8.73 -12.99 11.91
CA ASP A 71 9.55 -14.21 11.96
C ASP A 71 10.51 -14.35 10.76
N ARG A 72 10.33 -13.51 9.71
CA ARG A 72 11.15 -13.48 8.49
C ARG A 72 12.21 -12.40 8.54
N ALA A 73 11.95 -11.35 9.30
CA ALA A 73 12.80 -10.17 9.38
C ALA A 73 13.86 -10.29 10.49
N ARG A 74 15.06 -9.79 10.21
CA ARG A 74 16.07 -9.53 11.26
C ARG A 74 15.61 -8.36 12.15
N SER A 75 15.04 -7.33 11.56
CA SER A 75 14.33 -6.26 12.24
C SER A 75 13.15 -5.81 11.39
N LEU A 76 12.05 -5.43 12.05
CA LEU A 76 10.82 -5.01 11.37
C LEU A 76 10.43 -3.60 11.80
N THR A 77 10.26 -2.72 10.82
CA THR A 77 9.66 -1.40 10.97
C THR A 77 8.34 -1.39 10.23
N ALA A 78 7.25 -1.02 10.90
CA ALA A 78 5.91 -0.95 10.35
C ALA A 78 5.40 0.50 10.40
N LEU A 79 5.03 1.05 9.24
CA LEU A 79 4.61 2.43 9.06
C LEU A 79 3.14 2.49 8.65
N ASP A 80 2.37 3.39 9.27
CA ASP A 80 1.01 3.73 8.86
C ASP A 80 0.69 5.17 9.23
N ALA A 81 -0.20 5.81 8.48
CA ALA A 81 -0.62 7.19 8.75
C ALA A 81 -1.80 7.28 9.73
N ALA A 82 -2.50 6.17 10.00
CA ALA A 82 -3.67 6.16 10.87
C ALA A 82 -3.30 5.68 12.28
N PRO A 83 -3.30 6.56 13.30
CA PRO A 83 -2.95 6.18 14.67
C PRO A 83 -3.87 5.12 15.26
N GLU A 84 -5.14 5.07 14.84
CA GLU A 84 -6.10 4.05 15.27
C GLU A 84 -5.71 2.66 14.75
N MET A 85 -5.22 2.56 13.51
CA MET A 85 -4.65 1.34 12.95
C MET A 85 -3.42 0.89 13.72
N LEU A 86 -2.47 1.82 13.94
CA LEU A 86 -1.23 1.54 14.68
C LEU A 86 -1.48 1.10 16.12
N ARG A 87 -2.52 1.63 16.77
CA ARG A 87 -2.89 1.17 18.12
C ARG A 87 -3.24 -0.33 18.11
N ILE A 88 -4.04 -0.78 17.14
CA ILE A 88 -4.40 -2.19 17.00
C ILE A 88 -3.18 -3.03 16.63
N ALA A 89 -2.33 -2.54 15.71
CA ALA A 89 -1.11 -3.22 15.31
C ALA A 89 -0.14 -3.40 16.49
N ARG A 90 0.08 -2.36 17.31
CA ARG A 90 0.91 -2.46 18.53
C ARG A 90 0.36 -3.46 19.52
N ASP A 91 -0.98 -3.50 19.70
CA ASP A 91 -1.62 -4.48 20.59
C ASP A 91 -1.44 -5.91 20.07
N ARG A 92 -1.55 -6.13 18.76
CA ARG A 92 -1.32 -7.42 18.10
C ARG A 92 0.12 -7.89 18.23
N MET A 93 1.07 -6.97 18.14
CA MET A 93 2.49 -7.27 18.13
C MET A 93 3.16 -7.15 19.53
N ARG A 94 2.36 -7.19 20.61
CA ARG A 94 2.90 -7.17 21.98
C ARG A 94 3.92 -8.29 22.19
N GLY A 95 5.08 -7.93 22.74
CA GLY A 95 6.16 -8.88 23.02
C GLY A 95 7.14 -9.06 21.86
N THR A 96 6.94 -8.40 20.72
CA THR A 96 7.91 -8.33 19.63
C THR A 96 8.75 -7.04 19.71
N THR A 97 9.84 -7.00 18.95
CA THR A 97 10.72 -5.83 18.81
C THR A 97 10.35 -4.96 17.59
N THR A 98 9.11 -5.10 17.07
CA THR A 98 8.63 -4.33 15.92
C THR A 98 8.62 -2.84 16.25
N ARG A 99 9.25 -2.03 15.39
CA ARG A 99 9.23 -0.58 15.47
C ARG A 99 8.03 -0.04 14.69
N PHE A 100 7.16 0.76 15.32
CA PHE A 100 6.01 1.39 14.68
C PHE A 100 6.25 2.88 14.45
N ILE A 101 6.02 3.35 13.24
CA ILE A 101 6.11 4.76 12.83
C ILE A 101 4.72 5.24 12.40
N GLU A 102 4.28 6.34 12.99
CA GLU A 102 3.10 7.09 12.53
C GLU A 102 3.58 8.16 11.56
N ALA A 103 3.30 7.97 10.27
CA ALA A 103 3.68 8.92 9.23
C ALA A 103 2.83 8.71 7.96
N ASP A 104 2.56 9.80 7.25
CA ASP A 104 2.09 9.74 5.86
C ASP A 104 3.29 9.42 4.96
N ILE A 105 3.21 8.32 4.22
CA ILE A 105 4.30 7.84 3.35
C ILE A 105 4.70 8.87 2.29
N PHE A 106 3.79 9.74 1.86
CA PHE A 106 4.07 10.75 0.83
C PHE A 106 4.88 11.95 1.36
N THR A 107 4.99 12.08 2.69
CA THR A 107 5.79 13.11 3.36
C THR A 107 6.87 12.53 4.27
N TRP A 108 6.93 11.19 4.37
CA TRP A 108 7.90 10.51 5.21
C TRP A 108 9.29 10.47 4.57
N GLU A 109 10.31 10.65 5.38
CA GLU A 109 11.71 10.48 4.98
C GLU A 109 12.33 9.27 5.70
N PRO A 110 13.03 8.36 4.98
CA PRO A 110 13.69 7.22 5.58
C PRO A 110 14.80 7.66 6.54
N ASP A 111 14.74 7.24 7.80
CA ASP A 111 15.79 7.46 8.80
C ASP A 111 16.86 6.37 8.80
N ARG A 112 16.65 5.32 8.02
CA ARG A 112 17.56 4.19 7.80
C ARG A 112 17.26 3.49 6.49
N LEU A 113 18.18 2.64 6.04
CA LEU A 113 17.99 1.81 4.86
C LEU A 113 17.51 0.40 5.25
N TYR A 114 16.77 -0.21 4.34
CA TYR A 114 16.16 -1.52 4.49
C TYR A 114 16.64 -2.50 3.42
N ASP A 115 16.69 -3.80 3.76
CA ASP A 115 16.97 -4.87 2.81
C ASP A 115 15.72 -5.21 1.98
N THR A 116 14.53 -5.10 2.62
CA THR A 116 13.25 -5.32 1.96
C THR A 116 12.25 -4.22 2.33
N VAL A 117 11.54 -3.69 1.35
CA VAL A 117 10.30 -2.91 1.55
C VAL A 117 9.13 -3.79 1.18
N PHE A 118 8.15 -3.94 2.07
CA PHE A 118 6.97 -4.77 1.88
C PHE A 118 5.71 -3.91 1.79
N LEU A 119 4.89 -4.18 0.77
CA LEU A 119 3.62 -3.50 0.52
C LEU A 119 2.51 -4.55 0.36
N ALA A 120 1.46 -4.46 1.16
CA ALA A 120 0.29 -5.31 0.98
C ALA A 120 -0.97 -4.46 0.86
N PHE A 121 -1.64 -4.54 -0.31
CA PHE A 121 -2.87 -3.78 -0.60
C PHE A 121 -2.69 -2.26 -0.44
N TRP A 122 -1.51 -1.78 -0.76
CA TRP A 122 -1.16 -0.37 -0.69
C TRP A 122 -0.97 0.26 -2.07
N LEU A 123 -0.37 -0.46 -3.02
CA LEU A 123 -0.02 0.10 -4.33
C LEU A 123 -1.28 0.59 -5.08
N SER A 124 -2.40 -0.10 -4.91
CA SER A 124 -3.70 0.33 -5.44
C SER A 124 -4.25 1.61 -4.79
N HIS A 125 -3.61 2.12 -3.76
CA HIS A 125 -3.96 3.38 -3.09
C HIS A 125 -2.98 4.53 -3.41
N VAL A 126 -2.01 4.28 -4.28
CA VAL A 126 -1.08 5.30 -4.80
C VAL A 126 -1.68 5.92 -6.06
N PRO A 127 -1.99 7.24 -6.06
CA PRO A 127 -2.47 7.92 -7.26
C PRO A 127 -1.47 7.80 -8.42
N PRO A 128 -1.92 7.72 -9.68
CA PRO A 128 -1.02 7.67 -10.83
C PRO A 128 -0.03 8.84 -10.89
N VAL A 129 -0.45 10.03 -10.45
CA VAL A 129 0.39 11.24 -10.40
C VAL A 129 1.50 11.17 -9.35
N GLU A 130 1.35 10.34 -8.32
CA GLU A 130 2.33 10.14 -7.24
C GLU A 130 3.21 8.90 -7.47
N MET A 131 2.93 8.11 -8.49
CA MET A 131 3.59 6.81 -8.69
C MET A 131 5.10 6.93 -8.81
N GLU A 132 5.59 7.86 -9.63
CA GLU A 132 7.03 8.08 -9.82
C GLU A 132 7.70 8.55 -8.52
N ALA A 133 7.11 9.53 -7.83
CA ALA A 133 7.62 10.05 -6.57
C ALA A 133 7.66 8.96 -5.49
N PHE A 134 6.60 8.16 -5.39
CA PHE A 134 6.52 7.02 -4.46
C PHE A 134 7.62 5.99 -4.72
N TRP A 135 7.83 5.57 -5.97
CA TRP A 135 8.85 4.57 -6.29
C TRP A 135 10.28 5.12 -6.12
N ASN A 136 10.49 6.42 -6.33
CA ASN A 136 11.76 7.09 -6.02
C ASN A 136 12.01 7.11 -4.50
N LEU A 137 11.00 7.41 -3.68
CA LEU A 137 11.11 7.32 -2.22
C LEU A 137 11.46 5.90 -1.78
N MET A 138 10.81 4.87 -2.36
CA MET A 138 11.11 3.47 -2.05
C MET A 138 12.57 3.11 -2.42
N ARG A 139 13.09 3.65 -3.53
CA ARG A 139 14.51 3.47 -3.91
C ARG A 139 15.44 4.05 -2.86
N TRP A 140 15.13 5.21 -2.30
CA TRP A 140 15.95 5.83 -1.25
C TRP A 140 15.88 5.07 0.09
N ALA A 141 14.80 4.37 0.34
CA ALA A 141 14.65 3.54 1.53
C ALA A 141 15.44 2.21 1.45
N LEU A 142 15.85 1.78 0.25
CA LEU A 142 16.53 0.51 0.05
C LEU A 142 18.05 0.60 0.18
N ARG A 143 18.65 -0.44 0.75
CA ARG A 143 20.08 -0.70 0.62
C ARG A 143 20.43 -1.12 -0.80
N PRO A 144 21.69 -0.95 -1.22
CA PRO A 144 22.20 -1.61 -2.44
C PRO A 144 21.89 -3.11 -2.40
N GLY A 145 21.28 -3.63 -3.46
CA GLY A 145 20.86 -5.04 -3.56
C GLY A 145 19.52 -5.36 -2.88
N GLY A 146 18.88 -4.40 -2.21
CA GLY A 146 17.55 -4.55 -1.63
C GLY A 146 16.44 -4.65 -2.66
N CYS A 147 15.23 -5.04 -2.24
CA CYS A 147 14.08 -5.18 -3.11
C CYS A 147 12.78 -4.69 -2.45
N ILE A 148 11.81 -4.39 -3.31
CA ILE A 148 10.42 -4.21 -2.91
C ILE A 148 9.68 -5.50 -3.20
N VAL A 149 8.87 -5.93 -2.24
CA VAL A 149 7.96 -7.07 -2.35
C VAL A 149 6.54 -6.57 -2.13
N PHE A 150 5.61 -6.94 -2.99
CA PHE A 150 4.25 -6.45 -2.89
C PHE A 150 3.20 -7.47 -3.29
N LEU A 151 2.01 -7.33 -2.68
CA LEU A 151 0.78 -8.03 -3.06
C LEU A 151 -0.34 -6.99 -3.17
N ASP A 152 -1.18 -7.09 -4.20
CA ASP A 152 -2.31 -6.15 -4.35
C ASP A 152 -3.46 -6.75 -5.17
N ASP A 153 -4.53 -5.97 -5.29
CA ASP A 153 -5.73 -6.28 -6.04
C ASP A 153 -5.51 -6.10 -7.56
N SER A 154 -5.99 -7.07 -8.36
CA SER A 154 -5.96 -7.01 -9.82
C SER A 154 -7.15 -6.23 -10.40
N THR A 155 -7.10 -5.97 -11.72
CA THR A 155 -8.17 -5.33 -12.49
C THR A 155 -9.52 -6.04 -12.37
N ALA A 156 -9.57 -7.34 -12.10
CA ALA A 156 -10.82 -8.07 -11.90
C ALA A 156 -11.62 -7.57 -10.68
N LYS A 157 -10.98 -6.88 -9.73
CA LYS A 157 -11.68 -6.22 -8.61
C LYS A 157 -12.62 -5.09 -9.06
N ALA A 158 -12.47 -4.57 -10.27
CA ALA A 158 -13.38 -3.54 -10.81
C ALA A 158 -14.84 -3.98 -10.82
N GLU A 159 -15.11 -5.29 -10.92
CA GLU A 159 -16.48 -5.84 -10.93
C GLU A 159 -17.22 -5.65 -9.60
N ILE A 160 -16.48 -5.49 -8.50
CA ILE A 160 -17.04 -5.39 -7.14
C ILE A 160 -16.77 -4.04 -6.48
N GLU A 161 -16.05 -3.14 -7.15
CA GLU A 161 -15.73 -1.81 -6.66
C GLU A 161 -16.75 -0.77 -7.14
N GLU A 162 -17.21 0.10 -6.26
CA GLU A 162 -18.07 1.23 -6.60
C GLU A 162 -17.23 2.45 -6.95
N PHE A 163 -16.79 2.54 -8.23
CA PHE A 163 -16.03 3.69 -8.71
C PHE A 163 -16.90 4.94 -8.81
N VAL A 164 -16.33 6.06 -8.39
CA VAL A 164 -16.96 7.39 -8.54
C VAL A 164 -16.55 7.98 -9.89
N ALA A 165 -17.53 8.39 -10.68
CA ALA A 165 -17.28 9.03 -11.97
C ALA A 165 -16.66 10.43 -11.81
N GLU A 166 -15.96 10.89 -12.86
CA GLU A 166 -15.46 12.27 -12.99
C GLU A 166 -14.49 12.74 -11.89
N THR A 167 -13.72 11.81 -11.30
CA THR A 167 -12.64 12.14 -10.38
C THR A 167 -11.30 12.20 -11.12
N ARG A 168 -10.41 13.13 -10.76
CA ARG A 168 -9.04 13.21 -11.33
C ARG A 168 -8.19 12.00 -10.99
N VAL A 169 -8.43 11.43 -9.80
CA VAL A 169 -7.77 10.23 -9.30
C VAL A 169 -8.82 9.12 -9.21
N PRO A 170 -8.56 7.92 -9.73
CA PRO A 170 -9.49 6.79 -9.60
C PRO A 170 -9.88 6.60 -8.13
N THR A 171 -11.16 6.75 -7.85
CA THR A 171 -11.70 6.81 -6.47
C THR A 171 -12.89 5.89 -6.35
N VAL A 172 -12.99 5.18 -5.24
CA VAL A 172 -14.12 4.32 -4.90
C VAL A 172 -14.86 4.84 -3.68
N ARG A 173 -16.16 4.55 -3.64
CA ARG A 173 -17.02 4.79 -2.49
C ARG A 173 -16.92 3.63 -1.52
N ARG A 174 -16.85 3.94 -0.24
CA ARG A 174 -16.84 2.98 0.87
C ARG A 174 -17.91 3.37 1.88
N MET A 175 -18.69 2.39 2.30
CA MET A 175 -19.66 2.55 3.38
C MET A 175 -19.20 1.74 4.58
N LEU A 176 -19.18 2.37 5.77
CA LEU A 176 -18.86 1.71 7.03
C LEU A 176 -20.12 1.16 7.70
N ALA A 177 -19.94 0.33 8.71
CA ALA A 177 -21.06 -0.31 9.42
C ALA A 177 -22.00 0.68 10.11
N ASP A 178 -21.54 1.88 10.44
CA ASP A 178 -22.32 2.98 10.99
C ASP A 178 -23.13 3.76 9.93
N GLY A 179 -23.01 3.39 8.65
CA GLY A 179 -23.67 4.05 7.52
C GLY A 179 -22.91 5.29 6.98
N SER A 180 -21.77 5.66 7.55
CA SER A 180 -20.95 6.74 7.02
C SER A 180 -20.32 6.37 5.68
N GLN A 181 -20.24 7.34 4.76
CA GLN A 181 -19.67 7.17 3.44
C GLN A 181 -18.32 7.88 3.35
N HIS A 182 -17.37 7.18 2.76
CA HIS A 182 -16.00 7.65 2.58
C HIS A 182 -15.55 7.46 1.14
N LEU A 183 -14.56 8.21 0.73
CA LEU A 183 -13.89 8.07 -0.56
C LEU A 183 -12.45 7.63 -0.34
N ALA A 184 -11.99 6.66 -1.13
CA ALA A 184 -10.61 6.19 -1.10
C ALA A 184 -10.08 6.07 -2.54
N VAL A 185 -8.82 6.38 -2.73
CA VAL A 185 -8.11 6.10 -3.98
C VAL A 185 -8.12 4.60 -4.24
N LYS A 186 -8.42 4.21 -5.47
CA LYS A 186 -8.34 2.81 -5.91
C LYS A 186 -7.93 2.73 -7.37
N VAL A 187 -6.68 2.39 -7.58
CA VAL A 187 -6.08 2.15 -8.90
C VAL A 187 -5.87 0.65 -9.03
N LEU A 188 -6.45 0.04 -10.05
CA LEU A 188 -6.31 -1.39 -10.28
C LEU A 188 -5.33 -1.64 -11.42
N TYR A 189 -4.44 -2.59 -11.21
CA TYR A 189 -3.40 -2.97 -12.17
C TYR A 189 -3.60 -4.40 -12.65
N ASP A 190 -3.23 -4.70 -13.88
CA ASP A 190 -2.91 -6.05 -14.31
C ASP A 190 -1.39 -6.28 -14.24
N ALA A 191 -0.97 -7.52 -14.08
CA ALA A 191 0.42 -7.86 -13.86
C ALA A 191 1.35 -7.45 -15.02
N PRO A 192 1.00 -7.65 -16.32
CA PRO A 192 1.83 -7.19 -17.43
C PRO A 192 2.00 -5.68 -17.50
N SER A 193 0.92 -4.91 -17.38
CA SER A 193 1.01 -3.44 -17.47
C SER A 193 1.76 -2.84 -16.28
N LEU A 194 1.57 -3.37 -15.06
CA LEU A 194 2.34 -2.93 -13.91
C LEU A 194 3.83 -3.25 -14.06
N THR A 195 4.18 -4.44 -14.55
CA THR A 195 5.58 -4.81 -14.85
C THR A 195 6.21 -3.81 -15.82
N SER A 196 5.51 -3.49 -16.93
CA SER A 196 6.02 -2.51 -17.91
C SER A 196 6.21 -1.13 -17.28
N GLN A 197 5.23 -0.64 -16.53
CA GLN A 197 5.28 0.66 -15.88
C GLN A 197 6.46 0.76 -14.89
N LEU A 198 6.70 -0.28 -14.09
CA LEU A 198 7.81 -0.30 -13.16
C LEU A 198 9.17 -0.36 -13.87
N ASN A 199 9.23 -1.10 -14.98
CA ASN A 199 10.42 -1.14 -15.82
C ASN A 199 10.76 0.25 -16.42
N ASP A 200 9.75 1.01 -16.83
CA ASP A 200 9.90 2.36 -17.34
C ASP A 200 10.37 3.35 -16.25
N LEU A 201 9.99 3.10 -14.99
CA LEU A 201 10.47 3.85 -13.82
C LEU A 201 11.87 3.43 -13.35
N GLY A 202 12.58 2.57 -14.10
CA GLY A 202 13.94 2.17 -13.80
C GLY A 202 14.05 1.05 -12.75
N TRP A 203 13.05 0.21 -12.67
CA TRP A 203 13.06 -1.00 -11.84
C TRP A 203 13.19 -2.24 -12.72
N GLU A 204 13.76 -3.29 -12.19
CA GLU A 204 13.63 -4.65 -12.71
C GLU A 204 12.48 -5.30 -11.94
N ALA A 205 11.31 -5.35 -12.56
CA ALA A 205 10.09 -5.82 -11.92
C ALA A 205 9.61 -7.14 -12.52
N HIS A 206 9.10 -8.01 -11.65
CA HIS A 206 8.43 -9.25 -11.99
C HIS A 206 7.13 -9.33 -11.21
N VAL A 207 6.00 -9.37 -11.90
CA VAL A 207 4.66 -9.39 -11.31
C VAL A 207 3.89 -10.57 -11.86
N GLU A 208 3.34 -11.38 -10.97
CA GLU A 208 2.59 -12.59 -11.34
C GLU A 208 1.22 -12.62 -10.66
N PRO A 209 0.18 -13.13 -11.33
CA PRO A 209 -1.10 -13.34 -10.71
C PRO A 209 -1.03 -14.47 -9.66
N ILE A 210 -1.62 -14.24 -8.49
CA ILE A 210 -1.85 -15.26 -7.45
C ILE A 210 -3.16 -16.00 -7.75
N ASP A 211 -4.18 -15.24 -8.11
CA ASP A 211 -5.50 -15.71 -8.54
C ASP A 211 -6.16 -14.65 -9.45
N ALA A 212 -7.44 -14.82 -9.77
CA ALA A 212 -8.15 -13.88 -10.64
C ALA A 212 -8.17 -12.45 -10.09
N TYR A 213 -8.11 -12.27 -8.77
CA TYR A 213 -8.32 -10.98 -8.09
C TYR A 213 -7.07 -10.38 -7.48
N HIS A 214 -5.95 -11.12 -7.44
CA HIS A 214 -4.74 -10.69 -6.76
C HIS A 214 -3.50 -11.02 -7.54
N PHE A 215 -2.48 -10.20 -7.37
CA PHE A 215 -1.12 -10.45 -7.87
C PHE A 215 -0.08 -10.26 -6.76
N ALA A 216 1.09 -10.82 -6.98
CA ALA A 216 2.30 -10.54 -6.21
C ALA A 216 3.42 -10.06 -7.13
N GLY A 217 4.36 -9.32 -6.59
CA GLY A 217 5.49 -8.87 -7.36
C GLY A 217 6.73 -8.57 -6.53
N ILE A 218 7.85 -8.55 -7.25
CA ILE A 218 9.16 -8.15 -6.75
C ILE A 218 9.69 -7.07 -7.69
N ALA A 219 10.26 -6.02 -7.13
CA ALA A 219 10.94 -5.00 -7.92
C ALA A 219 12.32 -4.68 -7.30
N ARG A 220 13.36 -4.62 -8.13
CA ARG A 220 14.71 -4.21 -7.76
C ARG A 220 15.11 -2.95 -8.52
N PRO A 221 15.76 -1.97 -7.87
CA PRO A 221 16.29 -0.83 -8.60
C PRO A 221 17.28 -1.31 -9.66
N ARG A 222 17.11 -0.89 -10.91
CA ARG A 222 18.18 -1.08 -11.89
C ARG A 222 19.40 -0.29 -11.45
N GLY A 223 20.59 -0.90 -11.51
CA GLY A 223 21.83 -0.22 -11.19
C GLY A 223 21.96 1.05 -12.05
N SER A 224 22.35 2.16 -11.44
CA SER A 224 22.89 3.28 -12.20
C SER A 224 24.21 2.78 -12.81
N GLU A 225 24.28 2.71 -14.12
CA GLU A 225 25.56 2.55 -14.83
C GLU A 225 26.50 3.71 -14.51
#